data_e1e81cb4c55dbf3cdca0493f24db9208
#
_entry.id   e1e81cb4c55dbf3cdca0493f24db9208
#
_cell.length_a   1.000
_cell.length_b   1.000
_cell.length_c   1.000
_cell.angle_alpha   90.00
_cell.angle_beta   90.00
_cell.angle_gamma   90.00
#
_symmetry.space_group_name_H-M   'P 1'
#
loop_
_entity.id
_entity.type
_entity.pdbx_description
1 polymer ?
#
loop_
_entity_poly.entity_id
_entity_poly.type
_entity_poly.pdbx_seq_one_letter_code
_entity_poly.pdbx_strand_id
1 'polypeptide(L)'
;MPLICVCSPKGGVGKTTLAANLAYSLARTGSKVLALDFDVQNALRLHFGVPLNDERGYVAKALELHDWSQCVLSAGSNIFVLPYGEVSEAQRQAFDEQLTHNDHFLQRGLSALLNYPGLITIADMPPGPSPALKALTGLADLHLIPLLADTASMSTLAHVEKQRLTGAALNHKHGHYFVINQSDSRRQVSRDVTSLMEEKLGERLLGVIHRDESVVEANASQKSILDFNASSARSE
;
A
#
# COMPACT_ATOMS: atom_id res chain seq x y z
N MET A 1 2.70 -14.10 10.32
CA MET A 1 3.47 -13.37 9.27
C MET A 1 3.01 -11.93 9.29
N PRO A 2 3.92 -10.94 9.19
CA PRO A 2 3.49 -9.53 9.24
C PRO A 2 2.74 -9.15 7.96
N LEU A 3 1.54 -8.58 8.14
CA LEU A 3 0.72 -7.98 7.11
C LEU A 3 0.59 -6.48 7.39
N ILE A 4 1.21 -5.68 6.54
CA ILE A 4 1.21 -4.22 6.60
C ILE A 4 0.18 -3.69 5.61
N CYS A 5 -0.83 -2.97 6.11
CA CYS A 5 -1.87 -2.35 5.30
C CYS A 5 -1.52 -0.88 5.04
N VAL A 6 -1.22 -0.51 3.80
CA VAL A 6 -0.98 0.89 3.41
C VAL A 6 -2.29 1.50 2.94
N CYS A 7 -2.90 2.35 3.75
CA CYS A 7 -4.23 2.90 3.48
C CYS A 7 -4.29 4.39 3.79
N SER A 8 -5.20 5.12 3.15
CA SER A 8 -5.44 6.53 3.42
C SER A 8 -6.86 6.94 3.02
N PRO A 9 -7.51 7.84 3.77
CA PRO A 9 -8.82 8.38 3.41
C PRO A 9 -8.80 9.19 2.11
N LYS A 10 -7.63 9.66 1.67
CA LYS A 10 -7.46 10.56 0.52
C LYS A 10 -6.66 9.89 -0.59
N GLY A 11 -7.03 10.13 -1.85
CA GLY A 11 -6.25 9.79 -3.03
C GLY A 11 -5.04 10.69 -3.23
N GLY A 12 -4.05 10.23 -4.01
CA GLY A 12 -2.88 11.04 -4.40
C GLY A 12 -1.85 11.29 -3.30
N VAL A 13 -1.94 10.62 -2.14
CA VAL A 13 -0.99 10.80 -1.02
C VAL A 13 0.29 9.98 -1.18
N GLY A 14 0.41 9.16 -2.23
CA GLY A 14 1.58 8.33 -2.50
C GLY A 14 1.56 6.95 -1.84
N LYS A 15 0.38 6.38 -1.56
CA LYS A 15 0.24 5.01 -0.99
C LYS A 15 1.01 3.96 -1.78
N THR A 16 0.70 3.83 -3.07
CA THR A 16 1.29 2.84 -3.98
C THR A 16 2.82 2.99 -4.05
N THR A 17 3.30 4.22 -4.19
CA THR A 17 4.75 4.52 -4.20
C THR A 17 5.41 4.14 -2.87
N LEU A 18 4.76 4.45 -1.75
CA LEU A 18 5.25 4.08 -0.42
C LEU A 18 5.27 2.56 -0.23
N ALA A 19 4.19 1.86 -0.61
CA ALA A 19 4.09 0.41 -0.53
C ALA A 19 5.20 -0.27 -1.35
N ALA A 20 5.41 0.16 -2.60
CA ALA A 20 6.44 -0.37 -3.48
C ALA A 20 7.85 -0.16 -2.92
N ASN A 21 8.19 1.08 -2.50
CA ASN A 21 9.52 1.37 -2.00
C ASN A 21 9.80 0.74 -0.63
N LEU A 22 8.78 0.55 0.21
CA LEU A 22 8.88 -0.24 1.43
C LEU A 22 9.17 -1.71 1.11
N ALA A 23 8.53 -2.28 0.08
CA ALA A 23 8.82 -3.64 -0.37
C ALA A 23 10.28 -3.79 -0.84
N TYR A 24 10.78 -2.86 -1.63
CA TYR A 24 12.19 -2.83 -2.04
C TYR A 24 13.14 -2.72 -0.86
N SER A 25 12.84 -1.83 0.09
CA SER A 25 13.68 -1.63 1.28
C SER A 25 13.78 -2.90 2.12
N LEU A 26 12.66 -3.58 2.37
CA LEU A 26 12.62 -4.82 3.13
C LEU A 26 13.30 -5.97 2.39
N ALA A 27 13.12 -6.07 1.07
CA ALA A 27 13.79 -7.09 0.27
C ALA A 27 15.31 -6.95 0.29
N ARG A 28 15.83 -5.73 0.33
CA ARG A 28 17.29 -5.45 0.49
C ARG A 28 17.85 -5.91 1.83
N THR A 29 17.04 -6.03 2.87
CA THR A 29 17.45 -6.63 4.15
C THR A 29 17.47 -8.17 4.12
N GLY A 30 17.15 -8.78 2.99
CA GLY A 30 17.08 -10.23 2.83
C GLY A 30 15.71 -10.84 3.10
N SER A 31 14.70 -10.02 3.45
CA SER A 31 13.33 -10.49 3.69
C SER A 31 12.64 -10.85 2.38
N LYS A 32 11.82 -11.90 2.39
CA LYS A 32 10.86 -12.16 1.29
C LYS A 32 9.65 -11.25 1.47
N VAL A 33 9.27 -10.53 0.41
CA VAL A 33 8.20 -9.54 0.46
C VAL A 33 7.18 -9.81 -0.64
N LEU A 34 5.90 -9.79 -0.27
CA LEU A 34 4.77 -9.78 -1.19
C LEU A 34 4.15 -8.38 -1.21
N ALA A 35 4.12 -7.75 -2.37
CA ALA A 35 3.34 -6.56 -2.63
C ALA A 35 1.97 -6.98 -3.20
N LEU A 36 0.90 -6.67 -2.47
CA LEU A 36 -0.48 -7.06 -2.78
C LEU A 36 -1.29 -5.83 -3.15
N ASP A 37 -1.88 -5.81 -4.35
CA ASP A 37 -2.66 -4.68 -4.87
C ASP A 37 -4.16 -4.92 -4.69
N PHE A 38 -4.83 -4.01 -3.97
CA PHE A 38 -6.28 -3.98 -3.84
C PHE A 38 -6.92 -2.81 -4.60
N ASP A 39 -6.12 -1.97 -5.28
CA ASP A 39 -6.65 -0.85 -6.04
C ASP A 39 -7.00 -1.29 -7.46
N VAL A 40 -8.22 -0.98 -7.89
CA VAL A 40 -8.71 -1.26 -9.26
C VAL A 40 -7.83 -0.58 -10.34
N GLN A 41 -7.08 0.46 -9.98
CA GLN A 41 -6.12 1.10 -10.89
C GLN A 41 -4.93 0.19 -11.23
N ASN A 42 -4.72 -0.90 -10.47
CA ASN A 42 -3.69 -1.92 -10.70
C ASN A 42 -2.29 -1.32 -10.94
N ALA A 43 -1.99 -0.23 -10.23
CA ALA A 43 -0.78 0.57 -10.46
C ALA A 43 0.45 0.03 -9.73
N LEU A 44 0.27 -0.74 -8.64
CA LEU A 44 1.37 -1.25 -7.83
C LEU A 44 2.35 -2.10 -8.65
N ARG A 45 1.85 -2.93 -9.56
CA ARG A 45 2.65 -3.79 -10.43
C ARG A 45 3.66 -3.05 -11.30
N LEU A 46 3.35 -1.79 -11.67
CA LEU A 46 4.21 -0.98 -12.54
C LEU A 46 5.52 -0.59 -11.83
N HIS A 47 5.50 -0.41 -10.53
CA HIS A 47 6.69 -0.15 -9.73
C HIS A 47 7.68 -1.31 -9.72
N PHE A 48 7.25 -2.50 -10.12
CA PHE A 48 8.04 -3.72 -10.15
C PHE A 48 8.39 -4.19 -11.57
N GLY A 49 8.24 -3.32 -12.56
CA GLY A 49 8.59 -3.61 -13.95
C GLY A 49 7.65 -4.57 -14.66
N VAL A 50 6.45 -4.81 -14.11
CA VAL A 50 5.41 -5.58 -14.82
C VAL A 50 4.88 -4.72 -15.96
N PRO A 51 4.85 -5.24 -17.21
CA PRO A 51 4.44 -4.45 -18.37
C PRO A 51 3.02 -3.89 -18.25
N LEU A 52 2.76 -2.72 -18.87
CA LEU A 52 1.44 -2.10 -18.88
C LEU A 52 0.36 -3.00 -19.51
N ASN A 53 0.72 -3.77 -20.54
CA ASN A 53 -0.17 -4.70 -21.23
C ASN A 53 -0.28 -6.07 -20.54
N ASP A 54 0.28 -6.26 -19.36
CA ASP A 54 0.09 -7.48 -18.59
C ASP A 54 -1.22 -7.38 -17.79
N GLU A 55 -2.23 -8.13 -18.19
CA GLU A 55 -3.58 -8.11 -17.61
C GLU A 55 -3.73 -9.07 -16.42
N ARG A 56 -2.68 -9.87 -16.13
CA ARG A 56 -2.75 -10.88 -15.07
C ARG A 56 -2.99 -10.27 -13.70
N GLY A 57 -3.85 -10.93 -12.94
CA GLY A 57 -4.14 -10.59 -11.57
C GLY A 57 -5.05 -11.61 -10.91
N TYR A 58 -5.31 -11.41 -9.63
CA TYR A 58 -6.07 -12.39 -8.87
C TYR A 58 -7.58 -12.15 -8.89
N VAL A 59 -8.05 -10.89 -9.05
CA VAL A 59 -9.47 -10.56 -8.85
C VAL A 59 -10.37 -11.25 -9.87
N ALA A 60 -9.95 -11.31 -11.15
CA ALA A 60 -10.71 -12.03 -12.19
C ALA A 60 -10.94 -13.51 -11.85
N LYS A 61 -10.06 -14.11 -11.08
CA LYS A 61 -10.07 -15.53 -10.71
C LYS A 61 -10.48 -15.78 -9.25
N ALA A 62 -10.65 -14.73 -8.45
CA ALA A 62 -10.84 -14.83 -7.01
C ALA A 62 -12.10 -15.62 -6.60
N LEU A 63 -13.13 -15.62 -7.45
CA LEU A 63 -14.37 -16.37 -7.21
C LEU A 63 -14.20 -17.89 -7.49
N GLU A 64 -13.26 -18.24 -8.36
CA GLU A 64 -13.02 -19.63 -8.80
C GLU A 64 -11.90 -20.28 -8.00
N LEU A 65 -10.86 -19.50 -7.67
CA LEU A 65 -9.68 -19.96 -6.96
C LEU A 65 -9.84 -19.80 -5.44
N HIS A 66 -9.60 -20.87 -4.72
CA HIS A 66 -9.54 -20.82 -3.26
C HIS A 66 -8.14 -20.38 -2.74
N ASP A 67 -7.13 -20.40 -3.59
CA ASP A 67 -5.75 -20.02 -3.28
C ASP A 67 -5.22 -19.06 -4.34
N TRP A 68 -5.07 -17.80 -3.95
CA TRP A 68 -4.59 -16.74 -4.85
C TRP A 68 -3.07 -16.70 -5.01
N SER A 69 -2.34 -17.56 -4.29
CA SER A 69 -0.89 -17.70 -4.49
C SER A 69 -0.52 -18.10 -5.92
N GLN A 70 -1.45 -18.75 -6.64
CA GLN A 70 -1.31 -19.13 -8.05
C GLN A 70 -1.24 -17.92 -9.01
N CYS A 71 -1.64 -16.73 -8.55
CA CYS A 71 -1.61 -15.49 -9.33
C CYS A 71 -0.39 -14.61 -9.00
N VAL A 72 0.50 -15.07 -8.12
CA VAL A 72 1.70 -14.32 -7.72
C VAL A 72 2.70 -14.26 -8.85
N LEU A 73 3.24 -13.08 -9.10
CA LEU A 73 4.33 -12.83 -10.05
C LEU A 73 5.64 -12.63 -9.29
N SER A 74 6.74 -13.16 -9.81
CA SER A 74 8.08 -12.82 -9.30
C SER A 74 8.54 -11.51 -9.92
N ALA A 75 9.01 -10.58 -9.09
CA ALA A 75 9.44 -9.25 -9.51
C ALA A 75 10.92 -8.96 -9.15
N GLY A 76 11.71 -10.00 -9.00
CA GLY A 76 13.14 -9.91 -8.66
C GLY A 76 13.49 -10.71 -7.41
N SER A 77 14.71 -10.49 -6.90
CA SER A 77 15.20 -11.22 -5.72
C SER A 77 14.38 -10.85 -4.49
N ASN A 78 13.70 -11.84 -3.91
CA ASN A 78 12.87 -11.71 -2.70
C ASN A 78 11.63 -10.81 -2.82
N ILE A 79 11.27 -10.35 -4.03
CA ILE A 79 10.07 -9.54 -4.25
C ILE A 79 9.07 -10.32 -5.09
N PHE A 80 7.85 -10.39 -4.59
CA PHE A 80 6.70 -11.00 -5.23
C PHE A 80 5.58 -9.98 -5.33
N VAL A 81 4.78 -10.04 -6.38
CA VAL A 81 3.64 -9.13 -6.59
C VAL A 81 2.39 -9.96 -6.83
N LEU A 82 1.32 -9.61 -6.15
CA LEU A 82 -0.01 -10.12 -6.44
C LEU A 82 -0.85 -8.95 -6.98
N PRO A 83 -0.91 -8.77 -8.32
CA PRO A 83 -1.61 -7.66 -8.95
C PRO A 83 -3.12 -7.82 -8.82
N TYR A 84 -3.84 -6.70 -8.77
CA TYR A 84 -5.30 -6.69 -8.88
C TYR A 84 -5.75 -7.34 -10.20
N GLY A 85 -5.11 -6.99 -11.30
CA GLY A 85 -5.40 -7.45 -12.65
C GLY A 85 -6.43 -6.58 -13.38
N GLU A 86 -6.59 -6.84 -14.67
CA GLU A 86 -7.64 -6.22 -15.47
C GLU A 86 -8.94 -7.02 -15.30
N VAL A 87 -10.03 -6.34 -14.96
CA VAL A 87 -11.32 -6.95 -14.67
C VAL A 87 -12.47 -6.14 -15.26
N SER A 88 -13.53 -6.83 -15.65
CA SER A 88 -14.79 -6.18 -16.00
C SER A 88 -15.47 -5.61 -14.75
N GLU A 89 -16.37 -4.64 -14.95
CA GLU A 89 -17.17 -4.07 -13.87
C GLU A 89 -17.97 -5.14 -13.11
N ALA A 90 -18.50 -6.14 -13.81
CA ALA A 90 -19.24 -7.24 -13.19
C ALA A 90 -18.34 -8.11 -12.29
N GLN A 91 -17.10 -8.40 -12.69
CA GLN A 91 -16.13 -9.12 -11.87
C GLN A 91 -15.73 -8.31 -10.64
N ARG A 92 -15.52 -7.01 -10.78
CA ARG A 92 -15.21 -6.10 -9.68
C ARG A 92 -16.35 -6.08 -8.66
N GLN A 93 -17.58 -5.90 -9.11
CA GLN A 93 -18.76 -5.91 -8.22
C GLN A 93 -18.91 -7.23 -7.50
N ALA A 94 -18.79 -8.36 -8.19
CA ALA A 94 -18.87 -9.68 -7.57
C ALA A 94 -17.75 -9.90 -6.52
N PHE A 95 -16.55 -9.41 -6.77
CA PHE A 95 -15.44 -9.45 -5.81
C PHE A 95 -15.76 -8.60 -4.57
N ASP A 96 -16.21 -7.36 -4.74
CA ASP A 96 -16.60 -6.45 -3.65
C ASP A 96 -17.77 -7.01 -2.81
N GLU A 97 -18.74 -7.68 -3.46
CA GLU A 97 -19.82 -8.38 -2.78
C GLU A 97 -19.32 -9.52 -1.89
N GLN A 98 -18.36 -10.32 -2.39
CA GLN A 98 -17.75 -11.37 -1.57
C GLN A 98 -16.97 -10.79 -0.38
N LEU A 99 -16.21 -9.74 -0.58
CA LEU A 99 -15.49 -9.04 0.51
C LEU A 99 -16.45 -8.48 1.57
N THR A 100 -17.67 -8.10 1.17
CA THR A 100 -18.66 -7.48 2.05
C THR A 100 -19.46 -8.50 2.84
N HIS A 101 -19.81 -9.65 2.23
CA HIS A 101 -20.80 -10.59 2.78
C HIS A 101 -20.22 -11.94 3.17
N ASN A 102 -18.93 -12.21 2.90
CA ASN A 102 -18.27 -13.46 3.21
C ASN A 102 -16.99 -13.21 4.02
N ASP A 103 -17.09 -13.23 5.33
CA ASP A 103 -16.01 -12.93 6.27
C ASP A 103 -14.74 -13.80 6.08
N HIS A 104 -14.89 -14.99 5.48
CA HIS A 104 -13.77 -15.91 5.25
C HIS A 104 -13.19 -15.83 3.84
N PHE A 105 -13.79 -15.05 2.93
CA PHE A 105 -13.37 -15.00 1.53
C PHE A 105 -11.92 -14.55 1.38
N LEU A 106 -11.59 -13.40 1.96
CA LEU A 106 -10.24 -12.84 1.91
C LEU A 106 -9.21 -13.73 2.61
N GLN A 107 -9.54 -14.18 3.83
CA GLN A 107 -8.66 -15.05 4.60
C GLN A 107 -8.35 -16.36 3.87
N ARG A 108 -9.34 -16.95 3.22
CA ARG A 108 -9.18 -18.19 2.44
C ARG A 108 -8.28 -17.94 1.23
N GLY A 109 -8.56 -16.90 0.43
CA GLY A 109 -7.78 -16.58 -0.75
C GLY A 109 -6.30 -16.30 -0.46
N LEU A 110 -6.02 -15.66 0.67
CA LEU A 110 -4.67 -15.30 1.09
C LEU A 110 -4.00 -16.34 2.00
N SER A 111 -4.68 -17.41 2.39
CA SER A 111 -4.22 -18.36 3.43
C SER A 111 -2.82 -18.89 3.17
N ALA A 112 -2.54 -19.37 1.95
CA ALA A 112 -1.22 -19.90 1.60
C ALA A 112 -0.12 -18.84 1.71
N LEU A 113 -0.41 -17.61 1.33
CA LEU A 113 0.52 -16.48 1.38
C LEU A 113 0.75 -16.01 2.82
N LEU A 114 -0.32 -15.83 3.59
CA LEU A 114 -0.23 -15.37 4.99
C LEU A 114 0.42 -16.41 5.91
N ASN A 115 0.44 -17.69 5.54
CA ASN A 115 1.12 -18.74 6.29
C ASN A 115 2.50 -19.10 5.73
N TYR A 116 2.96 -18.44 4.65
CA TYR A 116 4.27 -18.75 4.07
C TYR A 116 5.42 -18.28 4.97
N PRO A 117 6.32 -19.18 5.42
CA PRO A 117 7.35 -18.82 6.41
C PRO A 117 8.29 -17.71 5.93
N GLY A 118 8.47 -16.67 6.75
CA GLY A 118 9.38 -15.56 6.47
C GLY A 118 8.87 -14.52 5.46
N LEU A 119 7.63 -14.64 4.96
CA LEU A 119 7.04 -13.67 4.03
C LEU A 119 6.50 -12.45 4.79
N ILE A 120 6.84 -11.25 4.36
CA ILE A 120 6.21 -10.00 4.78
C ILE A 120 5.25 -9.58 3.68
N THR A 121 3.99 -9.33 4.01
CA THR A 121 2.99 -8.85 3.04
C THR A 121 2.74 -7.37 3.23
N ILE A 122 2.80 -6.60 2.13
CA ILE A 122 2.44 -5.18 2.07
C ILE A 122 1.24 -5.04 1.15
N ALA A 123 0.10 -4.64 1.70
CA ALA A 123 -1.14 -4.45 0.96
C ALA A 123 -1.32 -2.97 0.63
N ASP A 124 -1.37 -2.64 -0.66
CA ASP A 124 -1.74 -1.31 -1.16
C ASP A 124 -3.25 -1.21 -1.34
N MET A 125 -3.87 -0.28 -0.65
CA MET A 125 -5.33 -0.16 -0.60
C MET A 125 -5.84 0.96 -1.49
N PRO A 126 -7.05 0.83 -2.07
CA PRO A 126 -7.71 1.95 -2.73
C PRO A 126 -7.92 3.13 -1.77
N PRO A 127 -8.10 4.35 -2.28
CA PRO A 127 -8.35 5.52 -1.45
C PRO A 127 -9.72 5.45 -0.77
N GLY A 128 -9.78 5.89 0.49
CA GLY A 128 -11.00 5.96 1.26
C GLY A 128 -11.52 4.61 1.79
N PRO A 129 -12.73 4.61 2.34
CA PRO A 129 -13.38 3.37 2.78
C PRO A 129 -13.69 2.45 1.60
N SER A 130 -13.36 1.17 1.75
CA SER A 130 -13.64 0.16 0.72
C SER A 130 -13.97 -1.20 1.37
N PRO A 131 -14.69 -2.10 0.66
CA PRO A 131 -14.90 -3.47 1.12
C PRO A 131 -13.57 -4.18 1.42
N ALA A 132 -12.56 -4.00 0.57
CA ALA A 132 -11.23 -4.58 0.75
C ALA A 132 -10.55 -4.09 2.04
N LEU A 133 -10.58 -2.77 2.31
CA LEU A 133 -10.00 -2.22 3.53
C LEU A 133 -10.70 -2.77 4.78
N LYS A 134 -12.03 -2.82 4.77
CA LYS A 134 -12.82 -3.37 5.88
C LYS A 134 -12.48 -4.84 6.15
N ALA A 135 -12.41 -5.66 5.10
CA ALA A 135 -12.09 -7.08 5.21
C ALA A 135 -10.65 -7.31 5.68
N LEU A 136 -9.69 -6.48 5.19
CA LEU A 136 -8.28 -6.61 5.56
C LEU A 136 -7.97 -6.11 6.97
N THR A 137 -8.75 -5.15 7.49
CA THR A 137 -8.52 -4.54 8.82
C THR A 137 -8.43 -5.58 9.94
N GLY A 138 -9.21 -6.64 9.87
CA GLY A 138 -9.18 -7.72 10.86
C GLY A 138 -7.98 -8.66 10.74
N LEU A 139 -7.29 -8.66 9.60
CA LEU A 139 -6.14 -9.53 9.30
C LEU A 139 -4.80 -8.80 9.45
N ALA A 140 -4.79 -7.48 9.26
CA ALA A 140 -3.57 -6.68 9.26
C ALA A 140 -2.93 -6.60 10.65
N ASP A 141 -1.62 -6.74 10.71
CA ASP A 141 -0.85 -6.56 11.93
C ASP A 141 -0.61 -5.07 12.22
N LEU A 142 -0.46 -4.25 11.18
CA LEU A 142 -0.36 -2.80 11.33
C LEU A 142 -0.94 -2.06 10.12
N HIS A 143 -1.38 -0.83 10.36
CA HIS A 143 -1.81 0.11 9.32
C HIS A 143 -0.80 1.24 9.20
N LEU A 144 -0.31 1.47 7.98
CA LEU A 144 0.58 2.56 7.61
C LEU A 144 -0.23 3.59 6.81
N ILE A 145 -0.33 4.81 7.35
CA ILE A 145 -1.23 5.84 6.84
C ILE A 145 -0.41 7.03 6.35
N PRO A 146 -0.14 7.14 5.04
CA PRO A 146 0.49 8.33 4.48
C PRO A 146 -0.49 9.51 4.45
N LEU A 147 0.01 10.67 4.88
CA LEU A 147 -0.66 11.96 4.88
C LEU A 147 0.22 12.97 4.12
N LEU A 148 -0.38 13.96 3.47
CA LEU A 148 0.37 15.08 2.90
C LEU A 148 0.59 16.17 3.96
N ALA A 149 1.63 16.97 3.78
CA ALA A 149 1.87 18.17 4.58
C ALA A 149 0.96 19.33 4.09
N ASP A 150 -0.37 19.12 4.13
CA ASP A 150 -1.40 20.07 3.71
C ASP A 150 -2.58 20.15 4.69
N THR A 151 -3.36 21.23 4.60
CA THR A 151 -4.50 21.46 5.50
C THR A 151 -5.62 20.43 5.33
N ALA A 152 -5.77 19.84 4.14
CA ALA A 152 -6.77 18.79 3.91
C ALA A 152 -6.42 17.51 4.67
N SER A 153 -5.13 17.19 4.82
CA SER A 153 -4.67 16.04 5.59
C SER A 153 -4.90 16.20 7.09
N MET A 154 -4.92 17.43 7.62
CA MET A 154 -5.33 17.68 9.00
C MET A 154 -6.79 17.28 9.27
N SER A 155 -7.69 17.60 8.35
CA SER A 155 -9.10 17.16 8.43
C SER A 155 -9.20 15.64 8.34
N THR A 156 -8.38 15.03 7.47
CA THR A 156 -8.29 13.58 7.25
C THR A 156 -7.83 12.83 8.50
N LEU A 157 -6.86 13.39 9.23
CA LEU A 157 -6.38 12.80 10.49
C LEU A 157 -7.53 12.66 11.51
N ALA A 158 -8.39 13.67 11.63
CA ALA A 158 -9.55 13.58 12.52
C ALA A 158 -10.54 12.48 12.11
N HIS A 159 -10.64 12.15 10.82
CA HIS A 159 -11.46 11.03 10.34
C HIS A 159 -10.84 9.67 10.69
N VAL A 160 -9.52 9.54 10.62
CA VAL A 160 -8.82 8.31 11.05
C VAL A 160 -8.99 8.09 12.55
N GLU A 161 -8.76 9.12 13.36
CA GLU A 161 -8.91 9.06 14.82
C GLU A 161 -10.34 8.70 15.27
N LYS A 162 -11.35 9.14 14.52
CA LYS A 162 -12.77 8.80 14.75
C LYS A 162 -13.16 7.45 14.13
N GLN A 163 -12.19 6.64 13.68
CA GLN A 163 -12.40 5.32 13.08
C GLN A 163 -13.29 5.30 11.82
N ARG A 164 -13.42 6.44 11.15
CA ARG A 164 -14.26 6.57 9.96
C ARG A 164 -13.61 6.04 8.68
N LEU A 165 -12.32 5.76 8.72
CA LEU A 165 -11.59 5.23 7.55
C LEU A 165 -11.98 3.78 7.26
N THR A 166 -12.10 2.96 8.29
CA THR A 166 -12.33 1.52 8.16
C THR A 166 -13.77 1.11 8.45
N GLY A 167 -14.59 2.04 8.98
CA GLY A 167 -15.95 1.73 9.44
C GLY A 167 -16.02 0.86 10.71
N ALA A 168 -14.87 0.45 11.24
CA ALA A 168 -14.69 -0.29 12.49
C ALA A 168 -13.49 0.28 13.24
N ALA A 169 -13.37 -0.03 14.52
CA ALA A 169 -12.13 0.18 15.26
C ALA A 169 -10.99 -0.48 14.47
N LEU A 170 -9.89 0.26 14.28
CA LEU A 170 -8.65 -0.32 13.77
C LEU A 170 -8.14 -1.28 14.86
N ASN A 171 -8.76 -2.45 14.90
CA ASN A 171 -8.45 -3.48 15.89
C ASN A 171 -7.33 -4.34 15.30
N HIS A 172 -6.12 -3.85 15.42
CA HIS A 172 -4.93 -4.50 14.91
C HIS A 172 -3.92 -4.73 16.04
N LYS A 173 -3.13 -5.73 15.85
CA LYS A 173 -2.21 -6.28 16.84
C LYS A 173 -1.12 -5.28 17.28
N HIS A 174 -0.69 -4.41 16.36
CA HIS A 174 0.45 -3.51 16.57
C HIS A 174 0.15 -2.01 16.41
N GLY A 175 -1.05 -1.63 16.01
CA GLY A 175 -1.44 -0.23 15.95
C GLY A 175 -1.48 0.39 14.55
N HIS A 176 -1.75 1.68 14.49
CA HIS A 176 -1.71 2.47 13.26
C HIS A 176 -0.64 3.55 13.40
N TYR A 177 0.14 3.69 12.33
CA TYR A 177 1.25 4.62 12.25
C TYR A 177 1.10 5.52 11.04
N PHE A 178 1.72 6.68 11.10
CA PHE A 178 1.61 7.71 10.09
C PHE A 178 2.96 8.01 9.45
N VAL A 179 2.91 8.40 8.19
CA VAL A 179 4.04 8.98 7.46
C VAL A 179 3.56 10.29 6.84
N ILE A 180 4.23 11.39 7.11
CA ILE A 180 4.01 12.63 6.38
C ILE A 180 4.78 12.51 5.07
N ASN A 181 4.06 12.52 3.95
CA ASN A 181 4.65 12.34 2.63
C ASN A 181 4.65 13.65 1.83
N GLN A 182 5.59 13.80 0.92
CA GLN A 182 5.74 14.94 0.01
C GLN A 182 5.84 16.30 0.75
N SER A 183 6.47 16.32 1.93
CA SER A 183 6.72 17.57 2.65
C SER A 183 7.69 18.45 1.85
N ASP A 184 7.32 19.72 1.61
CA ASP A 184 8.17 20.71 0.93
C ASP A 184 8.59 21.79 1.92
N SER A 185 9.83 21.70 2.40
CA SER A 185 10.40 22.66 3.37
C SER A 185 10.52 24.08 2.86
N ARG A 186 10.43 24.31 1.55
CA ARG A 186 10.44 25.67 0.94
C ARG A 186 9.12 26.38 1.14
N ARG A 187 8.02 25.65 1.37
CA ARG A 187 6.67 26.20 1.53
C ARG A 187 6.33 26.35 3.01
N GLN A 188 6.00 27.59 3.43
CA GLN A 188 5.66 27.89 4.83
C GLN A 188 4.52 27.00 5.35
N VAL A 189 3.43 26.87 4.59
CA VAL A 189 2.28 26.04 4.97
C VAL A 189 2.68 24.59 5.19
N SER A 190 3.58 24.05 4.36
CA SER A 190 4.05 22.66 4.52
C SER A 190 4.85 22.48 5.80
N ARG A 191 5.70 23.45 6.15
CA ARG A 191 6.46 23.42 7.42
C ARG A 191 5.53 23.48 8.62
N ASP A 192 4.59 24.45 8.62
CA ASP A 192 3.68 24.66 9.75
C ASP A 192 2.78 23.43 9.98
N VAL A 193 2.24 22.86 8.89
CA VAL A 193 1.43 21.63 8.96
C VAL A 193 2.27 20.42 9.41
N THR A 194 3.50 20.27 8.91
CA THR A 194 4.39 19.19 9.34
C THR A 194 4.64 19.27 10.84
N SER A 195 5.04 20.44 11.36
CA SER A 195 5.32 20.63 12.80
C SER A 195 4.08 20.35 13.68
N LEU A 196 2.89 20.80 13.23
CA LEU A 196 1.65 20.54 13.95
C LEU A 196 1.29 19.04 13.96
N MET A 197 1.54 18.34 12.85
CA MET A 197 1.31 16.89 12.77
C MET A 197 2.32 16.11 13.61
N GLU A 198 3.58 16.53 13.66
CA GLU A 198 4.62 15.92 14.50
C GLU A 198 4.22 16.01 15.96
N GLU A 199 3.81 17.19 16.44
CA GLU A 199 3.33 17.39 17.81
C GLU A 199 2.10 16.51 18.12
N LYS A 200 1.13 16.47 17.21
CA LYS A 200 -0.13 15.75 17.41
C LYS A 200 0.02 14.23 17.36
N LEU A 201 0.84 13.71 16.47
CA LEU A 201 1.01 12.28 16.23
C LEU A 201 2.00 11.64 17.20
N GLY A 202 3.01 12.39 17.65
CA GLY A 202 4.04 11.90 18.58
C GLY A 202 4.67 10.59 18.09
N GLU A 203 4.72 9.59 18.95
CA GLU A 203 5.31 8.27 18.66
C GLU A 203 4.62 7.48 17.53
N ARG A 204 3.42 7.88 17.14
CA ARG A 204 2.72 7.25 16.01
C ARG A 204 3.22 7.75 14.65
N LEU A 205 4.02 8.82 14.61
CA LEU A 205 4.65 9.29 13.38
C LEU A 205 5.98 8.56 13.17
N LEU A 206 6.06 7.76 12.10
CA LEU A 206 7.28 7.04 11.75
C LEU A 206 8.33 7.92 11.08
N GLY A 207 7.89 8.99 10.41
CA GLY A 207 8.82 9.92 9.77
C GLY A 207 8.15 10.85 8.75
N VAL A 208 8.99 11.74 8.21
CA VAL A 208 8.63 12.71 7.17
C VAL A 208 9.42 12.40 5.92
N ILE A 209 8.73 12.21 4.81
CA ILE A 209 9.31 12.01 3.47
C ILE A 209 9.19 13.33 2.72
N HIS A 210 10.31 13.87 2.30
CA HIS A 210 10.34 15.10 1.52
C HIS A 210 9.93 14.85 0.08
N ARG A 211 9.39 15.90 -0.54
CA ARG A 211 9.09 15.90 -1.97
C ARG A 211 10.39 15.85 -2.76
N ASP A 212 10.49 14.88 -3.66
CA ASP A 212 11.65 14.68 -4.52
C ASP A 212 11.16 14.30 -5.92
N GLU A 213 11.58 15.05 -6.92
CA GLU A 213 11.21 14.81 -8.33
C GLU A 213 11.81 13.51 -8.86
N SER A 214 12.94 13.04 -8.31
CA SER A 214 13.52 11.74 -8.69
C SER A 214 12.58 10.56 -8.40
N VAL A 215 11.63 10.69 -7.49
CA VAL A 215 10.59 9.68 -7.28
C VAL A 215 9.68 9.56 -8.50
N VAL A 216 9.32 10.68 -9.13
CA VAL A 216 8.49 10.69 -10.34
C VAL A 216 9.24 10.06 -11.50
N GLU A 217 10.52 10.39 -11.66
CA GLU A 217 11.40 9.83 -12.71
C GLU A 217 11.64 8.33 -12.51
N ALA A 218 11.87 7.89 -11.28
CA ALA A 218 12.01 6.48 -10.94
C ALA A 218 10.73 5.69 -11.28
N ASN A 219 9.57 6.23 -10.93
CA ASN A 219 8.27 5.62 -11.23
C ASN A 219 8.04 5.53 -12.75
N ALA A 220 8.35 6.59 -13.50
CA ALA A 220 8.25 6.58 -14.96
C ALA A 220 9.18 5.55 -15.60
N SER A 221 10.31 5.27 -14.97
CA SER A 221 11.29 4.26 -15.39
C SER A 221 10.98 2.84 -14.83
N GLN A 222 9.88 2.67 -14.11
CA GLN A 222 9.50 1.42 -13.43
C GLN A 222 10.62 0.86 -12.52
N LYS A 223 11.31 1.74 -11.80
CA LYS A 223 12.40 1.40 -10.88
C LYS A 223 12.09 1.84 -9.46
N SER A 224 12.71 1.19 -8.48
CA SER A 224 12.72 1.72 -7.13
C SER A 224 13.52 3.01 -7.07
N ILE A 225 13.17 3.93 -6.19
CA ILE A 225 13.96 5.14 -5.97
C ILE A 225 15.39 4.79 -5.49
N LEU A 226 15.54 3.69 -4.78
CA LEU A 226 16.82 3.21 -4.26
C LEU A 226 17.77 2.77 -5.38
N ASP A 227 17.25 2.17 -6.46
CA ASP A 227 18.02 1.74 -7.61
C ASP A 227 18.24 2.88 -8.62
N PHE A 228 17.26 3.78 -8.71
CA PHE A 228 17.32 4.97 -9.57
C PHE A 228 18.47 5.89 -9.15
N ASN A 229 18.54 6.26 -7.87
CA ASN A 229 19.60 7.10 -7.33
C ASN A 229 20.99 6.45 -7.42
N ALA A 230 21.09 5.12 -7.25
CA ALA A 230 22.34 4.40 -7.41
C ALA A 230 22.83 4.36 -8.86
N SER A 231 21.93 4.42 -9.84
CA SER A 231 22.29 4.46 -11.26
C SER A 231 22.70 5.86 -11.74
N SER A 232 22.08 6.93 -11.22
CA SER A 232 22.46 8.31 -11.53
C SER A 232 23.84 8.68 -10.96
N ALA A 233 24.16 8.22 -9.74
CA ALA A 233 25.48 8.41 -9.14
C ALA A 233 26.65 7.67 -9.84
N ARG A 234 26.35 6.69 -10.73
CA ARG A 234 27.36 5.97 -11.52
C ARG A 234 27.59 6.56 -12.91
N SER A 235 26.76 7.51 -13.34
CA SER A 235 26.84 8.18 -14.65
C SER A 235 27.51 9.55 -14.60
N GLU A 236 27.95 10.03 -13.44
CA GLU A 236 28.82 11.15 -13.21
C GLU A 236 30.28 10.67 -12.94
#